data_b1997586f332f8a061b6536e4c4945d1
#
_entry.id   b1997586f332f8a061b6536e4c4945d1
#
_cell.length_a   1.000
_cell.length_b   1.000
_cell.length_c   1.000
_cell.angle_alpha   90.00
_cell.angle_beta   90.00
_cell.angle_gamma   90.00
#
_symmetry.space_group_name_H-M   'P 1'
#
loop_
_entity.id
_entity.type
_entity.pdbx_description
1 polymer ?
#
loop_
_entity_poly.entity_id
_entity_poly.type
_entity_poly.pdbx_seq_one_letter_code
_entity_poly.pdbx_strand_id
1 'polypeptide(L)'
;DLRMYDLMGDAARIAYSNERFLYERLWELDAIQPHIDWGKQVWVEAFGAPSPGYRPGCGAFCANMYRALENLGFEWCSARLVSMTGWMWASRKFDYPIRLDGVAHPFHQGKLLEYPILDDVAFVVTPDRINQFVDLGWKLWEMCVEKQAPYILVSHPQGLERNEGSGYAVHEKLIPRILDT
;
A
#
# COMPACT_ATOMS: atom_id res chain seq x y z
N ASP A 1 -3.33 10.97 -2.10
CA ASP A 1 -3.08 11.90 -3.18
C ASP A 1 -3.85 13.20 -2.95
N LEU A 2 -3.13 14.29 -2.63
CA LEU A 2 -3.72 15.58 -2.25
C LEU A 2 -4.57 16.20 -3.38
N ARG A 3 -4.21 15.97 -4.63
CA ARG A 3 -4.98 16.47 -5.77
C ARG A 3 -6.34 15.79 -5.95
N MET A 4 -6.41 14.50 -5.68
CA MET A 4 -7.71 13.81 -5.66
C MET A 4 -8.64 14.45 -4.64
N TYR A 5 -8.14 14.79 -3.47
CA TYR A 5 -8.90 15.48 -2.45
C TYR A 5 -9.35 16.89 -2.90
N ASP A 6 -8.51 17.62 -3.59
CA ASP A 6 -8.84 18.97 -4.07
C ASP A 6 -9.92 18.94 -5.16
N LEU A 7 -9.91 17.93 -6.03
CA LEU A 7 -10.92 17.73 -7.06
C LEU A 7 -12.28 17.28 -6.49
N MET A 8 -12.28 16.65 -5.33
CA MET A 8 -13.47 16.08 -4.72
C MET A 8 -14.25 17.09 -3.88
N GLY A 9 -13.63 18.21 -3.49
CA GLY A 9 -14.22 19.19 -2.57
C GLY A 9 -14.44 18.65 -1.14
N ASP A 10 -14.88 19.53 -0.24
CA ASP A 10 -14.99 19.20 1.19
C ASP A 10 -16.02 18.11 1.50
N ALA A 11 -17.13 18.06 0.77
CA ALA A 11 -18.15 17.03 0.95
C ALA A 11 -17.61 15.63 0.65
N ALA A 12 -16.78 15.52 -0.39
CA ALA A 12 -16.15 14.26 -0.76
C ALA A 12 -15.03 13.88 0.21
N ARG A 13 -14.28 14.85 0.77
CA ARG A 13 -13.30 14.61 1.84
C ARG A 13 -13.93 13.98 3.08
N ILE A 14 -15.08 14.51 3.50
CA ILE A 14 -15.82 13.98 4.65
C ILE A 14 -16.36 12.59 4.35
N ALA A 15 -16.93 12.39 3.18
CA ALA A 15 -17.47 11.12 2.75
C ALA A 15 -16.37 10.06 2.59
N TYR A 16 -15.21 10.43 2.01
CA TYR A 16 -14.04 9.58 1.91
C TYR A 16 -13.54 9.08 3.28
N SER A 17 -13.65 9.91 4.30
CA SER A 17 -13.27 9.51 5.66
C SER A 17 -14.20 8.46 6.27
N ASN A 18 -15.39 8.27 5.73
CA ASN A 18 -16.45 7.49 6.34
C ASN A 18 -16.95 6.29 5.53
N GLU A 19 -16.74 6.22 4.20
CA GLU A 19 -17.42 5.24 3.36
C GLU A 19 -16.57 4.63 2.24
N ARG A 20 -16.43 3.31 2.28
CA ARG A 20 -15.66 2.50 1.33
C ARG A 20 -16.12 2.65 -0.13
N PHE A 21 -17.42 2.70 -0.37
CA PHE A 21 -17.96 2.71 -1.74
C PHE A 21 -17.79 4.04 -2.48
N LEU A 22 -17.39 5.10 -1.78
CA LEU A 22 -17.00 6.33 -2.46
C LEU A 22 -15.77 6.17 -3.34
N TYR A 23 -14.88 5.28 -2.99
CA TYR A 23 -13.76 4.93 -3.86
C TYR A 23 -14.24 4.40 -5.21
N GLU A 24 -15.25 3.56 -5.22
CA GLU A 24 -15.77 2.96 -6.46
C GLU A 24 -16.45 4.01 -7.37
N ARG A 25 -17.15 4.99 -6.80
CA ARG A 25 -17.82 6.07 -7.57
C ARG A 25 -16.87 7.16 -8.06
N LEU A 26 -15.84 7.46 -7.27
CA LEU A 26 -14.85 8.47 -7.63
C LEU A 26 -13.85 7.95 -8.67
N TRP A 27 -13.84 6.65 -8.90
CA TRP A 27 -12.90 6.01 -9.77
C TRP A 27 -13.57 5.48 -11.04
N GLU A 28 -14.42 6.30 -11.63
CA GLU A 28 -14.83 6.08 -13.01
C GLU A 28 -13.60 6.16 -13.91
N LEU A 29 -13.55 5.32 -14.94
CA LEU A 29 -12.36 5.16 -15.76
C LEU A 29 -11.90 6.45 -16.43
N ASP A 30 -12.86 7.25 -16.89
CA ASP A 30 -12.65 8.56 -17.51
C ASP A 30 -12.16 9.63 -16.52
N ALA A 31 -12.43 9.45 -15.24
CA ALA A 31 -11.94 10.31 -14.18
C ALA A 31 -10.54 9.91 -13.70
N ILE A 32 -10.33 8.62 -13.41
CA ILE A 32 -9.06 8.17 -12.80
C ILE A 32 -7.91 8.09 -13.81
N GLN A 33 -8.16 7.65 -15.04
CA GLN A 33 -7.10 7.43 -16.02
C GLN A 33 -6.28 8.69 -16.34
N PRO A 34 -6.88 9.90 -16.54
CA PRO A 34 -6.10 11.12 -16.74
C PRO A 34 -5.21 11.50 -15.55
N HIS A 35 -5.62 11.18 -14.31
CA HIS A 35 -4.80 11.45 -13.12
C HIS A 35 -3.60 10.53 -13.04
N ILE A 36 -3.78 9.25 -13.34
CA ILE A 36 -2.68 8.30 -13.38
C ILE A 36 -1.71 8.64 -14.52
N ASP A 37 -2.23 9.02 -15.68
CA ASP A 37 -1.42 9.45 -16.82
C ASP A 37 -0.60 10.69 -16.50
N TRP A 38 -1.21 11.69 -15.89
CA TRP A 38 -0.50 12.86 -15.41
C TRP A 38 0.64 12.48 -14.43
N GLY A 39 0.36 11.61 -13.47
CA GLY A 39 1.41 11.13 -12.55
C GLY A 39 2.54 10.39 -13.26
N LYS A 40 2.23 9.62 -14.29
CA LYS A 40 3.21 8.95 -15.16
C LYS A 40 4.07 9.97 -15.92
N GLN A 41 3.48 11.05 -16.44
CA GLN A 41 4.21 12.12 -17.12
C GLN A 41 5.17 12.85 -16.17
N VAL A 42 4.70 13.22 -14.97
CA VAL A 42 5.55 13.82 -13.92
C VAL A 42 6.72 12.92 -13.55
N TRP A 43 6.49 11.61 -13.48
CA TRP A 43 7.56 10.64 -13.24
C TRP A 43 8.60 10.65 -14.38
N VAL A 44 8.16 10.64 -15.65
CA VAL A 44 9.06 10.72 -16.81
C VAL A 44 9.87 12.01 -16.80
N GLU A 45 9.25 13.13 -16.49
CA GLU A 45 9.96 14.43 -16.37
C GLU A 45 11.03 14.40 -15.28
N ALA A 46 10.74 13.75 -14.15
CA ALA A 46 11.68 13.70 -13.02
C ALA A 46 12.82 12.68 -13.21
N PHE A 47 12.54 11.53 -13.83
CA PHE A 47 13.45 10.38 -13.87
C PHE A 47 13.91 10.00 -15.29
N GLY A 48 13.39 10.62 -16.32
CA GLY A 48 13.78 10.40 -17.72
C GLY A 48 13.24 9.11 -18.37
N ALA A 49 12.50 8.29 -17.62
CA ALA A 49 11.91 7.04 -18.12
C ALA A 49 10.57 6.76 -17.44
N PRO A 50 9.61 6.06 -18.11
CA PRO A 50 8.35 5.70 -17.49
C PRO A 50 8.54 4.69 -16.36
N SER A 51 7.75 4.83 -15.28
CA SER A 51 7.67 3.78 -14.27
C SER A 51 6.94 2.56 -14.83
N PRO A 52 7.49 1.34 -14.70
CA PRO A 52 6.78 0.13 -15.09
C PRO A 52 5.69 -0.25 -14.08
N GLY A 53 5.71 0.31 -12.88
CA GLY A 53 4.82 -0.07 -11.80
C GLY A 53 4.07 1.08 -11.17
N TYR A 54 3.00 0.73 -10.46
CA TYR A 54 2.13 1.65 -9.78
C TYR A 54 1.76 1.16 -8.37
N ARG A 55 1.71 2.09 -7.43
CA ARG A 55 1.19 1.84 -6.08
C ARG A 55 0.22 2.96 -5.71
N PRO A 56 -1.07 2.65 -5.52
CA PRO A 56 -2.04 3.64 -5.09
C PRO A 56 -1.79 4.06 -3.64
N GLY A 57 -2.08 5.30 -3.32
CA GLY A 57 -2.13 5.73 -1.94
C GLY A 57 -3.19 4.97 -1.15
N CYS A 58 -2.95 4.79 0.14
CA CYS A 58 -3.90 4.18 1.07
C CYS A 58 -4.34 2.74 0.74
N GLY A 59 -3.60 2.01 -0.10
CA GLY A 59 -4.01 0.68 -0.56
C GLY A 59 -5.36 0.67 -1.29
N ALA A 60 -5.72 1.80 -1.89
CA ALA A 60 -7.00 1.95 -2.56
C ALA A 60 -6.95 1.35 -3.97
N PHE A 61 -7.88 0.47 -4.29
CA PHE A 61 -7.97 -0.13 -5.61
C PHE A 61 -9.42 -0.42 -6.02
N CYS A 62 -9.66 -0.40 -7.33
CA CYS A 62 -10.91 -0.81 -7.93
C CYS A 62 -10.66 -1.36 -9.35
N ALA A 63 -11.69 -1.95 -9.95
CA ALA A 63 -11.58 -2.51 -11.30
C ALA A 63 -11.17 -1.46 -12.36
N ASN A 64 -11.68 -0.24 -12.26
CA ASN A 64 -11.34 0.84 -13.18
C ASN A 64 -9.90 1.32 -13.02
N MET A 65 -9.33 1.30 -11.82
CA MET A 65 -7.91 1.56 -11.63
C MET A 65 -7.05 0.55 -12.40
N TYR A 66 -7.32 -0.74 -12.27
CA TYR A 66 -6.57 -1.76 -13.00
C TYR A 66 -6.69 -1.58 -14.52
N ARG A 67 -7.90 -1.25 -15.02
CA ARG A 67 -8.10 -0.94 -16.46
C ARG A 67 -7.29 0.29 -16.89
N ALA A 68 -7.29 1.35 -16.09
CA ALA A 68 -6.51 2.56 -16.37
C ALA A 68 -5.00 2.25 -16.44
N LEU A 69 -4.48 1.44 -15.50
CA LEU A 69 -3.09 1.03 -15.48
C LEU A 69 -2.73 0.19 -16.73
N GLU A 70 -3.59 -0.75 -17.13
CA GLU A 70 -3.41 -1.52 -18.35
C GLU A 70 -3.40 -0.64 -19.61
N ASN A 71 -4.37 0.29 -19.72
CA ASN A 71 -4.46 1.22 -20.84
C ASN A 71 -3.23 2.12 -20.97
N LEU A 72 -2.64 2.48 -19.84
CA LEU A 72 -1.45 3.33 -19.76
C LEU A 72 -0.13 2.55 -19.85
N GLY A 73 -0.19 1.21 -20.01
CA GLY A 73 0.96 0.37 -20.24
C GLY A 73 1.83 0.13 -19.00
N PHE A 74 1.24 0.16 -17.81
CA PHE A 74 1.92 -0.35 -16.62
C PHE A 74 2.03 -1.88 -16.69
N GLU A 75 3.10 -2.42 -16.14
CA GLU A 75 3.38 -3.87 -16.14
C GLU A 75 2.95 -4.52 -14.83
N TRP A 76 3.07 -3.78 -13.73
CA TRP A 76 2.72 -4.29 -12.41
C TRP A 76 2.09 -3.22 -11.51
N CYS A 77 1.45 -3.72 -10.47
CA CYS A 77 0.86 -2.88 -9.44
C CYS A 77 1.05 -3.53 -8.07
N SER A 78 0.96 -2.73 -7.02
CA SER A 78 1.04 -3.20 -5.64
C SER A 78 0.02 -2.43 -4.81
N ALA A 79 -1.23 -2.89 -4.88
CA ALA A 79 -2.37 -2.20 -4.31
C ALA A 79 -3.04 -2.96 -3.17
N ARG A 80 -3.02 -4.29 -3.23
CA ARG A 80 -3.74 -5.12 -2.26
C ARG A 80 -2.96 -5.33 -0.99
N LEU A 81 -3.59 -5.04 0.13
CA LEU A 81 -3.11 -5.35 1.46
C LEU A 81 -3.64 -6.73 1.86
N VAL A 82 -2.77 -7.66 2.23
CA VAL A 82 -3.13 -9.04 2.59
C VAL A 82 -3.06 -9.32 4.08
N SER A 83 -2.29 -8.52 4.82
CA SER A 83 -2.27 -8.55 6.27
C SER A 83 -2.50 -7.14 6.78
N MET A 84 -3.37 -7.01 7.76
CA MET A 84 -3.57 -5.75 8.46
C MET A 84 -3.66 -6.06 9.94
N THR A 85 -2.61 -5.80 10.64
CA THR A 85 -2.51 -6.05 12.08
C THR A 85 -3.14 -4.94 12.90
N GLY A 86 -4.34 -4.58 12.62
CA GLY A 86 -5.15 -3.70 13.47
C GLY A 86 -4.68 -2.25 13.57
N TRP A 87 -3.59 -1.89 12.92
CA TRP A 87 -2.95 -0.57 13.04
C TRP A 87 -3.11 0.30 11.83
N MET A 88 -3.25 -0.28 10.69
CA MET A 88 -3.65 0.52 9.57
C MET A 88 -5.00 1.14 9.95
N TRP A 89 -5.04 2.46 9.91
CA TRP A 89 -6.26 3.24 10.12
C TRP A 89 -7.45 2.70 9.31
N ALA A 90 -7.20 1.92 8.28
CA ALA A 90 -8.16 1.13 7.54
C ALA A 90 -8.80 0.02 8.39
N SER A 91 -8.12 -0.58 9.37
CA SER A 91 -8.69 -1.66 10.18
C SER A 91 -9.83 -1.23 11.07
N ARG A 92 -9.92 0.05 11.42
CA ARG A 92 -11.06 0.62 12.15
C ARG A 92 -12.18 1.12 11.25
N LYS A 93 -11.92 1.32 9.95
CA LYS A 93 -12.85 1.92 8.98
C LYS A 93 -13.28 0.97 7.88
N PHE A 94 -12.51 -0.08 7.65
CA PHE A 94 -12.77 -1.05 6.60
C PHE A 94 -12.71 -2.43 7.23
N ASP A 95 -13.81 -3.13 7.19
CA ASP A 95 -13.93 -4.54 7.62
C ASP A 95 -13.22 -5.43 6.60
N TYR A 96 -11.89 -5.34 6.52
CA TYR A 96 -11.10 -6.28 5.74
C TYR A 96 -10.82 -7.50 6.62
N PRO A 97 -11.30 -8.67 6.24
CA PRO A 97 -10.88 -9.89 6.92
C PRO A 97 -9.38 -10.05 6.71
N ILE A 98 -8.63 -10.10 7.79
CA ILE A 98 -7.22 -10.49 7.79
C ILE A 98 -7.17 -11.95 7.36
N ARG A 99 -6.85 -12.19 6.10
CA ARG A 99 -6.62 -13.54 5.61
C ARG A 99 -5.13 -13.65 5.26
N LEU A 100 -4.41 -14.33 6.12
CA LEU A 100 -3.00 -14.67 5.90
C LEU A 100 -2.85 -15.92 5.01
N ASP A 101 -3.94 -16.56 4.64
CA ASP A 101 -4.01 -17.88 4.01
C ASP A 101 -3.87 -17.83 2.48
N GLY A 102 -2.72 -17.41 1.98
CA GLY A 102 -2.33 -17.72 0.60
C GLY A 102 -2.33 -16.57 -0.41
N VAL A 103 -2.56 -15.32 0.00
CA VAL A 103 -2.64 -14.19 -0.94
C VAL A 103 -1.35 -13.35 -1.00
N ALA A 104 -0.25 -13.84 -0.43
CA ALA A 104 1.03 -13.15 -0.47
C ALA A 104 1.81 -13.37 -1.79
N HIS A 105 1.42 -14.33 -2.61
CA HIS A 105 2.04 -14.56 -3.90
C HIS A 105 1.59 -13.52 -4.93
N PRO A 106 2.50 -13.05 -5.79
CA PRO A 106 2.12 -12.26 -6.96
C PRO A 106 1.14 -13.03 -7.84
N PHE A 107 0.16 -12.34 -8.40
CA PHE A 107 -0.84 -12.93 -9.27
C PHE A 107 -1.22 -11.96 -10.39
N HIS A 108 -1.73 -12.50 -11.50
CA HIS A 108 -2.20 -11.67 -12.59
C HIS A 108 -3.60 -11.12 -12.31
N GLN A 109 -3.71 -9.79 -12.39
CA GLN A 109 -4.98 -9.07 -12.43
C GLN A 109 -5.14 -8.48 -13.83
N GLY A 110 -5.82 -9.20 -14.72
CA GLY A 110 -5.77 -8.90 -16.14
C GLY A 110 -4.37 -9.11 -16.71
N LYS A 111 -3.80 -8.07 -17.33
CA LYS A 111 -2.42 -8.09 -17.86
C LYS A 111 -1.38 -7.65 -16.82
N LEU A 112 -1.82 -7.02 -15.73
CA LEU A 112 -0.93 -6.53 -14.67
C LEU A 112 -0.51 -7.66 -13.74
N LEU A 113 0.73 -7.63 -13.29
CA LEU A 113 1.20 -8.46 -12.18
C LEU A 113 0.97 -7.70 -10.87
N GLU A 114 0.06 -8.19 -10.04
CA GLU A 114 -0.21 -7.63 -8.72
C GLU A 114 0.76 -8.22 -7.69
N TYR A 115 1.46 -7.35 -6.98
CA TYR A 115 2.33 -7.69 -5.86
C TYR A 115 1.63 -7.30 -4.54
N PRO A 116 1.02 -8.24 -3.82
CA PRO A 116 0.33 -7.94 -2.58
C PRO A 116 1.26 -7.38 -1.51
N ILE A 117 0.80 -6.34 -0.82
CA ILE A 117 1.49 -5.73 0.31
C ILE A 117 1.12 -6.52 1.57
N LEU A 118 2.09 -6.90 2.36
CA LEU A 118 1.85 -7.60 3.61
C LEU A 118 1.34 -6.66 4.69
N ASP A 119 2.14 -5.66 5.05
CA ASP A 119 1.78 -4.71 6.09
C ASP A 119 2.71 -3.48 6.08
N ASP A 120 2.34 -2.47 6.89
CA ASP A 120 3.23 -1.40 7.33
C ASP A 120 3.47 -1.53 8.84
N VAL A 121 4.51 -2.26 9.19
CA VAL A 121 4.88 -2.52 10.58
C VAL A 121 5.55 -1.34 11.27
N ALA A 122 5.72 -0.22 10.57
CA ALA A 122 6.44 0.95 11.08
C ALA A 122 5.58 2.23 11.13
N PHE A 123 4.30 2.19 10.75
CA PHE A 123 3.50 3.40 10.55
C PHE A 123 3.06 4.09 11.84
N VAL A 124 2.63 3.35 12.85
CA VAL A 124 2.14 3.91 14.13
C VAL A 124 2.76 3.14 15.29
N VAL A 125 4.05 3.30 15.45
CA VAL A 125 4.81 2.66 16.54
C VAL A 125 5.06 3.67 17.65
N THR A 126 4.88 3.26 18.90
CA THR A 126 5.31 4.02 20.08
C THR A 126 6.57 3.38 20.66
N PRO A 127 7.42 4.14 21.38
CA PRO A 127 8.70 3.63 21.89
C PRO A 127 8.58 2.33 22.70
N ASP A 128 7.52 2.20 23.50
CA ASP A 128 7.23 1.01 24.32
C ASP A 128 6.79 -0.21 23.51
N ARG A 129 6.42 -0.03 22.23
CA ARG A 129 5.92 -1.09 21.36
C ARG A 129 6.88 -1.52 20.24
N ILE A 130 8.06 -0.94 20.15
CA ILE A 130 9.03 -1.24 19.09
C ILE A 130 9.27 -2.74 18.97
N ASN A 131 9.56 -3.43 20.07
CA ASN A 131 9.84 -4.86 20.03
C ASN A 131 8.63 -5.68 19.59
N GLN A 132 7.42 -5.27 19.96
CA GLN A 132 6.18 -5.93 19.51
C GLN A 132 6.04 -5.87 17.99
N PHE A 133 6.36 -4.73 17.37
CA PHE A 133 6.30 -4.58 15.90
C PHE A 133 7.46 -5.28 15.19
N VAL A 134 8.63 -5.36 15.80
CA VAL A 134 9.73 -6.20 15.30
C VAL A 134 9.31 -7.67 15.27
N ASP A 135 8.73 -8.18 16.36
CA ASP A 135 8.27 -9.57 16.43
C ASP A 135 7.13 -9.86 15.44
N LEU A 136 6.26 -8.87 15.23
CA LEU A 136 5.22 -8.96 14.22
C LEU A 136 5.80 -9.06 12.81
N GLY A 137 6.69 -8.13 12.46
CA GLY A 137 7.39 -8.13 11.17
C GLY A 137 8.16 -9.44 10.94
N TRP A 138 8.79 -9.96 11.99
CA TRP A 138 9.47 -11.25 11.96
C TRP A 138 8.51 -12.41 11.65
N LYS A 139 7.37 -12.49 12.33
CA LYS A 139 6.36 -13.52 12.05
C LYS A 139 5.82 -13.47 10.64
N LEU A 140 5.60 -12.25 10.10
CA LEU A 140 5.17 -12.09 8.71
C LEU A 140 6.25 -12.58 7.74
N TRP A 141 7.52 -12.32 8.04
CA TRP A 141 8.64 -12.83 7.26
C TRP A 141 8.73 -14.37 7.31
N GLU A 142 8.66 -14.99 8.50
CA GLU A 142 8.64 -16.46 8.65
C GLU A 142 7.51 -17.10 7.83
N MET A 143 6.33 -16.50 7.84
CA MET A 143 5.21 -16.96 7.00
C MET A 143 5.52 -16.88 5.51
N CYS A 144 6.17 -15.79 5.07
CA CYS A 144 6.57 -15.65 3.67
C CYS A 144 7.59 -16.72 3.28
N VAL A 145 8.56 -16.99 4.13
CA VAL A 145 9.55 -18.07 3.92
C VAL A 145 8.85 -19.43 3.82
N GLU A 146 7.98 -19.75 4.77
CA GLU A 146 7.22 -21.01 4.78
C GLU A 146 6.40 -21.21 3.49
N LYS A 147 5.78 -20.12 3.02
CA LYS A 147 4.95 -20.13 1.81
C LYS A 147 5.71 -19.87 0.52
N GLN A 148 7.02 -19.67 0.57
CA GLN A 148 7.86 -19.28 -0.57
C GLN A 148 7.31 -18.03 -1.29
N ALA A 149 6.77 -17.09 -0.53
CA ALA A 149 6.18 -15.85 -1.02
C ALA A 149 7.13 -14.65 -0.81
N PRO A 150 7.08 -13.62 -1.65
CA PRO A 150 7.87 -12.41 -1.43
C PRO A 150 7.40 -11.68 -0.17
N TYR A 151 8.35 -11.14 0.58
CA TYR A 151 8.08 -10.29 1.74
C TYR A 151 8.05 -8.82 1.29
N ILE A 152 6.85 -8.27 1.09
CA ILE A 152 6.66 -6.91 0.61
C ILE A 152 6.11 -6.05 1.75
N LEU A 153 6.95 -5.18 2.27
CA LEU A 153 6.58 -4.16 3.26
C LEU A 153 6.34 -2.81 2.60
N VAL A 154 5.44 -2.05 3.20
CA VAL A 154 5.26 -0.63 2.93
C VAL A 154 5.74 0.16 4.13
N SER A 155 6.38 1.28 3.88
CA SER A 155 6.74 2.25 4.90
C SER A 155 6.40 3.65 4.42
N HIS A 156 5.99 4.47 5.35
CA HIS A 156 5.68 5.88 5.10
C HIS A 156 6.66 6.75 5.87
N PRO A 157 7.31 7.76 5.25
CA PRO A 157 8.24 8.64 5.94
C PRO A 157 7.64 9.24 7.20
N GLN A 158 6.37 9.68 7.15
CA GLN A 158 5.68 10.23 8.30
C GLN A 158 5.51 9.22 9.46
N GLY A 159 5.37 7.93 9.14
CA GLY A 159 5.28 6.85 10.13
C GLY A 159 6.62 6.57 10.77
N LEU A 160 7.68 6.59 9.97
CA LEU A 160 9.04 6.33 10.43
C LEU A 160 9.52 7.40 11.42
N GLU A 161 9.21 8.67 11.15
CA GLU A 161 9.64 9.82 11.96
C GLU A 161 8.81 10.05 13.23
N ARG A 162 7.57 9.56 13.23
CA ARG A 162 6.68 9.74 14.38
C ARG A 162 7.25 9.09 15.65
N ASN A 163 6.81 9.62 16.80
CA ASN A 163 7.15 9.07 18.11
C ASN A 163 8.66 8.86 18.26
N GLU A 164 9.44 9.91 18.04
CA GLU A 164 10.89 9.91 18.21
C GLU A 164 11.62 8.91 17.28
N GLY A 165 11.09 8.67 16.11
CA GLY A 165 11.71 7.75 15.16
C GLY A 165 11.47 6.27 15.48
N SER A 166 10.42 5.95 16.25
CA SER A 166 10.11 4.56 16.63
C SER A 166 9.94 3.64 15.41
N GLY A 167 9.40 4.15 14.28
CA GLY A 167 9.31 3.40 13.05
C GLY A 167 10.66 3.02 12.46
N TYR A 168 11.64 3.93 12.49
CA TYR A 168 13.03 3.61 12.12
C TYR A 168 13.61 2.53 13.01
N ALA A 169 13.41 2.63 14.34
CA ALA A 169 13.91 1.64 15.28
C ALA A 169 13.35 0.23 15.04
N VAL A 170 12.13 0.11 14.52
CA VAL A 170 11.59 -1.20 14.06
C VAL A 170 12.40 -1.72 12.89
N HIS A 171 12.63 -0.91 11.85
CA HIS A 171 13.38 -1.34 10.67
C HIS A 171 14.84 -1.65 10.98
N GLU A 172 15.49 -0.84 11.81
CA GLU A 172 16.87 -1.06 12.24
C GLU A 172 17.08 -2.39 12.96
N LYS A 173 16.06 -2.89 13.65
CA LYS A 173 16.09 -4.19 14.31
C LYS A 173 15.62 -5.34 13.42
N LEU A 174 14.59 -5.12 12.60
CA LEU A 174 13.96 -6.16 11.79
C LEU A 174 14.81 -6.53 10.57
N ILE A 175 15.29 -5.53 9.84
CA ILE A 175 16.01 -5.76 8.56
C ILE A 175 17.29 -6.57 8.77
N PRO A 176 18.20 -6.23 9.69
CA PRO A 176 19.38 -7.05 9.92
C PRO A 176 19.01 -8.48 10.34
N ARG A 177 18.03 -8.65 11.22
CA ARG A 177 17.56 -9.98 11.65
C ARG A 177 17.11 -10.85 10.47
N ILE A 178 16.46 -10.24 9.45
CA ILE A 178 16.05 -10.94 8.23
C ILE A 178 17.25 -11.29 7.35
N LEU A 179 18.20 -10.36 7.21
CA LEU A 179 19.36 -10.55 6.33
C LEU A 179 20.38 -11.57 6.87
N ASP A 180 20.37 -11.84 8.17
CA ASP A 180 21.26 -12.79 8.84
C ASP A 180 20.76 -14.25 8.77
N THR A 181 19.64 -14.51 8.09
CA THR A 181 19.04 -15.85 7.92
C THR A 181 19.25 -16.40 6.53
#